data_a2d9957bb349f1a34fcde65f168c7c49
#
_entry.id   a2d9957bb349f1a34fcde65f168c7c49
#
_cell.length_a   1.000
_cell.length_b   1.000
_cell.length_c   1.000
_cell.angle_alpha   90.00
_cell.angle_beta   90.00
_cell.angle_gamma   90.00
#
_symmetry.space_group_name_H-M   'P 1'
#
loop_
_entity.id
_entity.type
_entity.pdbx_description
1 polymer ?
#
loop_
_entity_poly.entity_id
_entity_poly.type
_entity_poly.pdbx_seq_one_letter_code
_entity_poly.pdbx_strand_id
1 'polypeptide(L)'
;IFEASVTTITAAIRNKVKRIVYCSSMARYGHHDKMPYKETFECRPQDPYGIAKKAGEDVLKNLCETHGVEYVIAVPHNIVGPRQKYDDPFRNVMSIMLNRMLQGKQPIIYGDGEQQRCFSYIDDCLYCLNALAFQDNVVGQVINIGPDEEPITINKLAEACANETGLNLNP
;
A
#
# COMPACT_ATOMS: atom_id res chain seq x y z
N ILE A 1 11.89 -2.28 -9.31
CA ILE A 1 10.66 -1.44 -9.19
C ILE A 1 10.82 -0.17 -10.03
N PHE A 2 11.81 0.66 -9.79
CA PHE A 2 11.96 1.94 -10.50
C PHE A 2 12.06 1.78 -12.01
N GLU A 3 12.95 0.93 -12.50
CA GLU A 3 13.10 0.65 -13.94
C GLU A 3 11.79 0.17 -14.59
N ALA A 4 11.09 -0.77 -13.94
CA ALA A 4 9.80 -1.25 -14.42
C ALA A 4 8.76 -0.13 -14.49
N SER A 5 8.73 0.78 -13.50
CA SER A 5 7.84 1.94 -13.51
C SER A 5 8.15 2.87 -14.70
N VAL A 6 9.40 3.24 -14.88
CA VAL A 6 9.84 4.12 -15.99
C VAL A 6 9.50 3.50 -17.35
N THR A 7 9.79 2.22 -17.53
CA THR A 7 9.50 1.49 -18.78
C THR A 7 7.99 1.48 -19.07
N THR A 8 7.17 1.17 -18.05
CA THR A 8 5.70 1.13 -18.23
C THR A 8 5.11 2.50 -18.51
N ILE A 9 5.52 3.56 -17.78
CA ILE A 9 5.08 4.93 -18.00
C ILE A 9 5.45 5.38 -19.41
N THR A 10 6.68 5.15 -19.84
CA THR A 10 7.14 5.52 -21.19
C THR A 10 6.35 4.79 -22.26
N ALA A 11 6.08 3.50 -22.09
CA ALA A 11 5.27 2.73 -23.03
C ALA A 11 3.82 3.24 -23.09
N ALA A 12 3.21 3.57 -21.95
CA ALA A 12 1.87 4.13 -21.87
C ALA A 12 1.78 5.46 -22.63
N ILE A 13 2.73 6.36 -22.43
CA ILE A 13 2.79 7.66 -23.13
C ILE A 13 2.95 7.46 -24.63
N ARG A 14 3.86 6.59 -25.07
CA ARG A 14 4.05 6.27 -26.51
C ARG A 14 2.78 5.73 -27.16
N ASN A 15 1.98 4.98 -26.41
CA ASN A 15 0.70 4.44 -26.87
C ASN A 15 -0.48 5.42 -26.67
N LYS A 16 -0.22 6.67 -26.29
CA LYS A 16 -1.21 7.75 -26.17
C LYS A 16 -2.39 7.38 -25.25
N VAL A 17 -2.11 6.73 -24.13
CA VAL A 17 -3.16 6.48 -23.13
C VAL A 17 -3.67 7.83 -22.60
N LYS A 18 -4.97 7.91 -22.29
CA LYS A 18 -5.56 9.14 -21.76
C LYS A 18 -5.04 9.44 -20.36
N ARG A 19 -4.99 8.41 -19.49
CA ARG A 19 -4.63 8.58 -18.07
C ARG A 19 -3.78 7.41 -17.57
N ILE A 20 -2.85 7.73 -16.66
CA ILE A 20 -2.06 6.75 -15.91
C ILE A 20 -2.42 6.86 -14.42
N VAL A 21 -2.89 5.77 -13.81
CA VAL A 21 -3.03 5.64 -12.36
C VAL A 21 -1.81 4.89 -11.83
N TYR A 22 -0.98 5.59 -11.06
CA TYR A 22 0.25 5.03 -10.51
C TYR A 22 0.04 4.60 -9.05
N CYS A 23 0.14 3.31 -8.77
CA CYS A 23 0.12 2.82 -7.39
C CYS A 23 1.47 3.06 -6.72
N SER A 24 1.55 4.10 -5.90
CA SER A 24 2.66 4.38 -5.01
C SER A 24 2.56 3.54 -3.72
N SER A 25 3.04 4.04 -2.60
CA SER A 25 3.01 3.35 -1.31
C SER A 25 3.09 4.35 -0.17
N MET A 26 2.51 4.01 0.98
CA MET A 26 2.70 4.78 2.24
C MET A 26 4.18 4.87 2.66
N ALA A 27 5.04 3.95 2.20
CA ALA A 27 6.49 4.02 2.42
C ALA A 27 7.13 5.32 1.87
N ARG A 28 6.45 6.05 0.98
CA ARG A 28 6.88 7.38 0.51
C ARG A 28 7.02 8.40 1.62
N TYR A 29 6.19 8.30 2.65
CA TYR A 29 6.18 9.26 3.75
C TYR A 29 7.30 9.04 4.76
N GLY A 30 7.78 7.79 4.92
CA GLY A 30 8.68 7.44 6.00
C GLY A 30 7.99 7.54 7.36
N HIS A 31 8.70 8.06 8.36
CA HIS A 31 8.16 8.26 9.70
C HIS A 31 7.78 9.72 9.94
N HIS A 32 6.58 9.93 10.47
CA HIS A 32 6.10 11.20 10.97
C HIS A 32 5.45 11.02 12.34
N ASP A 33 5.62 11.99 13.22
CA ASP A 33 5.07 11.98 14.59
C ASP A 33 3.56 12.25 14.61
N LYS A 34 3.02 12.78 13.49
CA LYS A 34 1.60 13.13 13.38
C LYS A 34 0.85 12.10 12.54
N MET A 35 -0.33 11.71 13.01
CA MET A 35 -1.27 10.85 12.31
C MET A 35 -2.66 11.51 12.29
N PRO A 36 -3.53 11.20 11.33
CA PRO A 36 -3.29 10.38 10.13
C PRO A 36 -2.37 11.08 9.12
N TYR A 37 -1.70 10.29 8.27
CA TYR A 37 -0.86 10.81 7.19
C TYR A 37 -1.70 11.49 6.12
N LYS A 38 -1.34 12.74 5.80
CA LYS A 38 -2.01 13.54 4.77
C LYS A 38 -1.14 13.59 3.50
N GLU A 39 -1.78 13.75 2.35
CA GLU A 39 -1.12 13.85 1.05
C GLU A 39 -0.14 15.05 0.97
N THR A 40 -0.36 16.05 1.81
CA THR A 40 0.49 17.25 1.94
C THR A 40 1.74 17.03 2.79
N PHE A 41 1.89 15.86 3.42
CA PHE A 41 3.08 15.58 4.22
C PHE A 41 4.30 15.44 3.34
N GLU A 42 5.43 15.91 3.85
CA GLU A 42 6.72 15.74 3.20
C GLU A 42 7.04 14.25 3.02
N CYS A 43 7.55 13.90 1.85
CA CYS A 43 7.98 12.54 1.58
C CYS A 43 9.41 12.34 2.07
N ARG A 44 9.60 11.41 3.01
CA ARG A 44 10.90 11.07 3.64
C ARG A 44 11.11 9.55 3.63
N PRO A 45 11.12 8.90 2.46
CA PRO A 45 11.24 7.44 2.39
C PRO A 45 12.53 6.97 3.06
N GLN A 46 12.45 5.91 3.87
CA GLN A 46 13.55 5.41 4.70
C GLN A 46 14.11 4.08 4.21
N ASP A 47 13.51 3.48 3.20
CA ASP A 47 13.94 2.21 2.63
C ASP A 47 14.03 2.26 1.09
N PRO A 48 14.78 1.35 0.46
CA PRO A 48 14.95 1.35 -0.99
C PRO A 48 13.63 1.21 -1.77
N TYR A 49 12.61 0.55 -1.19
CA TYR A 49 11.29 0.41 -1.80
C TYR A 49 10.56 1.75 -1.85
N GLY A 50 10.48 2.45 -0.73
CA GLY A 50 9.85 3.77 -0.63
C GLY A 50 10.55 4.81 -1.51
N ILE A 51 11.91 4.79 -1.53
CA ILE A 51 12.71 5.64 -2.41
C ILE A 51 12.38 5.38 -3.88
N ALA A 52 12.32 4.12 -4.30
CA ALA A 52 12.01 3.75 -5.68
C ALA A 52 10.57 4.13 -6.06
N LYS A 53 9.60 3.99 -5.15
CA LYS A 53 8.21 4.42 -5.37
C LYS A 53 8.12 5.93 -5.54
N LYS A 54 8.76 6.70 -4.65
CA LYS A 54 8.78 8.17 -4.73
C LYS A 54 9.47 8.67 -6.00
N ALA A 55 10.60 8.10 -6.37
CA ALA A 55 11.27 8.42 -7.63
C ALA A 55 10.38 8.12 -8.86
N GLY A 56 9.61 7.02 -8.82
CA GLY A 56 8.63 6.70 -9.86
C GLY A 56 7.52 7.74 -9.97
N GLU A 57 7.05 8.32 -8.86
CA GLU A 57 6.09 9.41 -8.87
C GLU A 57 6.66 10.66 -9.57
N ASP A 58 7.90 11.02 -9.27
CA ASP A 58 8.53 12.21 -9.84
C ASP A 58 8.75 12.05 -11.36
N VAL A 59 9.15 10.87 -11.81
CA VAL A 59 9.24 10.55 -13.23
C VAL A 59 7.85 10.57 -13.89
N LEU A 60 6.82 10.00 -13.26
CA LEU A 60 5.46 10.04 -13.78
C LEU A 60 4.99 11.48 -14.01
N LYS A 61 5.10 12.32 -12.97
CA LYS A 61 4.71 13.74 -13.06
C LYS A 61 5.40 14.44 -14.21
N ASN A 62 6.73 14.37 -14.24
CA ASN A 62 7.53 15.05 -15.28
C ASN A 62 7.15 14.59 -16.69
N LEU A 63 7.07 13.28 -16.92
CA LEU A 63 6.76 12.74 -18.25
C LEU A 63 5.32 13.02 -18.67
N CYS A 64 4.35 12.88 -17.77
CA CYS A 64 2.94 13.13 -18.06
C CYS A 64 2.70 14.61 -18.36
N GLU A 65 3.26 15.53 -17.57
CA GLU A 65 3.16 16.97 -17.81
C GLU A 65 3.82 17.37 -19.13
N THR A 66 5.00 16.83 -19.44
CA THR A 66 5.71 17.11 -20.70
C THR A 66 4.94 16.64 -21.94
N HIS A 67 4.24 15.50 -21.82
CA HIS A 67 3.56 14.88 -22.97
C HIS A 67 2.04 15.07 -22.99
N GLY A 68 1.47 15.83 -22.05
CA GLY A 68 0.04 16.11 -21.99
C GLY A 68 -0.82 14.87 -21.68
N VAL A 69 -0.31 13.92 -20.88
CA VAL A 69 -1.03 12.73 -20.42
C VAL A 69 -1.55 12.99 -19.00
N GLU A 70 -2.81 12.64 -18.73
CA GLU A 70 -3.37 12.72 -17.39
C GLU A 70 -2.71 11.71 -16.47
N TYR A 71 -2.51 12.07 -15.19
CA TYR A 71 -2.04 11.13 -14.18
C TYR A 71 -2.75 11.32 -12.86
N VAL A 72 -2.77 10.24 -12.06
CA VAL A 72 -3.19 10.23 -10.64
C VAL A 72 -2.24 9.31 -9.88
N ILE A 73 -1.83 9.71 -8.68
CA ILE A 73 -1.00 8.89 -7.80
C ILE A 73 -1.88 8.36 -6.68
N ALA A 74 -2.14 7.06 -6.71
CA ALA A 74 -2.80 6.33 -5.64
C ALA A 74 -1.76 5.88 -4.61
N VAL A 75 -2.03 6.07 -3.32
CA VAL A 75 -1.15 5.67 -2.22
C VAL A 75 -1.88 4.66 -1.32
N PRO A 76 -1.95 3.38 -1.74
CA PRO A 76 -2.66 2.36 -0.97
C PRO A 76 -1.91 1.97 0.31
N HIS A 77 -2.69 1.61 1.35
CA HIS A 77 -2.20 1.25 2.68
C HIS A 77 -2.56 -0.20 3.02
N ASN A 78 -1.57 -1.04 3.29
CA ASN A 78 -1.70 -2.43 3.80
C ASN A 78 -2.92 -3.20 3.26
N ILE A 79 -3.00 -3.37 1.95
CA ILE A 79 -4.12 -4.06 1.32
C ILE A 79 -4.08 -5.55 1.69
N VAL A 80 -5.24 -6.07 2.09
CA VAL A 80 -5.47 -7.49 2.38
C VAL A 80 -6.65 -8.01 1.58
N GLY A 81 -6.62 -9.28 1.23
CA GLY A 81 -7.72 -9.89 0.50
C GLY A 81 -7.43 -11.29 -0.03
N PRO A 82 -8.44 -11.93 -0.63
CA PRO A 82 -8.29 -13.25 -1.25
C PRO A 82 -7.16 -13.30 -2.27
N ARG A 83 -6.51 -14.45 -2.40
CA ARG A 83 -5.40 -14.71 -3.33
C ARG A 83 -4.12 -13.93 -3.03
N GLN A 84 -4.02 -13.27 -1.87
CA GLN A 84 -2.77 -12.68 -1.46
C GLN A 84 -1.71 -13.77 -1.25
N LYS A 85 -0.49 -13.51 -1.73
CA LYS A 85 0.64 -14.42 -1.51
C LYS A 85 0.95 -14.50 -0.01
N TYR A 86 0.96 -15.69 0.56
CA TYR A 86 1.05 -15.95 2.00
C TYR A 86 2.38 -16.58 2.43
N ASP A 87 3.16 -17.08 1.49
CA ASP A 87 4.43 -17.80 1.71
C ASP A 87 5.68 -16.92 1.50
N ASP A 88 5.50 -15.61 1.36
CA ASP A 88 6.57 -14.64 1.17
C ASP A 88 6.78 -13.84 2.47
N PRO A 89 7.95 -13.95 3.13
CA PRO A 89 8.21 -13.31 4.41
C PRO A 89 8.24 -11.78 4.36
N PHE A 90 8.30 -11.20 3.15
CA PHE A 90 8.30 -9.75 2.95
C PHE A 90 6.91 -9.18 2.60
N ARG A 91 5.86 -10.00 2.70
CA ARG A 91 4.48 -9.59 2.43
C ARG A 91 3.76 -9.13 3.68
N ASN A 92 2.47 -8.89 3.53
CA ASN A 92 1.61 -8.39 4.60
C ASN A 92 1.61 -9.34 5.81
N VAL A 93 1.80 -8.78 7.00
CA VAL A 93 1.89 -9.51 8.26
C VAL A 93 0.67 -10.41 8.51
N MET A 94 -0.54 -9.95 8.18
CA MET A 94 -1.78 -10.72 8.36
C MET A 94 -1.75 -12.04 7.60
N SER A 95 -1.38 -12.02 6.31
CA SER A 95 -1.33 -13.25 5.50
C SER A 95 -0.27 -14.23 6.00
N ILE A 96 0.84 -13.72 6.50
CA ILE A 96 1.90 -14.55 7.10
C ILE A 96 1.41 -15.19 8.41
N MET A 97 0.75 -14.43 9.29
CA MET A 97 0.19 -14.95 10.54
C MET A 97 -0.85 -16.03 10.29
N LEU A 98 -1.84 -15.75 9.43
CA LEU A 98 -2.87 -16.72 9.06
C LEU A 98 -2.28 -18.01 8.48
N ASN A 99 -1.32 -17.90 7.56
CA ASN A 99 -0.67 -19.08 6.98
C ASN A 99 0.04 -19.94 8.04
N ARG A 100 0.74 -19.30 8.99
CA ARG A 100 1.39 -20.02 10.10
C ARG A 100 0.37 -20.71 11.00
N MET A 101 -0.67 -19.98 11.41
CA MET A 101 -1.69 -20.47 12.33
C MET A 101 -2.50 -21.61 11.71
N LEU A 102 -2.84 -21.56 10.44
CA LEU A 102 -3.47 -22.68 9.71
C LEU A 102 -2.59 -23.95 9.64
N GLN A 103 -1.27 -23.80 9.81
CA GLN A 103 -0.33 -24.91 9.95
C GLN A 103 -0.13 -25.35 11.41
N GLY A 104 -0.91 -24.83 12.37
CA GLY A 104 -0.76 -25.09 13.79
C GLY A 104 0.48 -24.44 14.45
N LYS A 105 1.09 -23.45 13.77
CA LYS A 105 2.29 -22.74 14.25
C LYS A 105 1.92 -21.40 14.87
N GLN A 106 2.59 -21.03 15.95
CA GLN A 106 2.43 -19.70 16.55
C GLN A 106 2.85 -18.59 15.58
N PRO A 107 2.22 -17.40 15.64
CA PRO A 107 2.64 -16.23 14.86
C PRO A 107 4.03 -15.77 15.30
N ILE A 108 4.72 -15.04 14.43
CA ILE A 108 5.95 -14.35 14.80
C ILE A 108 5.61 -12.88 14.97
N ILE A 109 5.80 -12.38 16.19
CA ILE A 109 5.65 -10.97 16.53
C ILE A 109 7.03 -10.40 16.76
N TYR A 110 7.39 -9.37 16.01
CA TYR A 110 8.65 -8.68 16.17
C TYR A 110 8.51 -7.52 17.17
N GLY A 111 9.43 -7.44 18.12
CA GLY A 111 9.36 -6.46 19.22
C GLY A 111 8.29 -6.84 20.23
N ASP A 112 7.63 -5.85 20.80
CA ASP A 112 6.56 -5.99 21.81
C ASP A 112 5.16 -6.19 21.21
N GLY A 113 5.02 -6.06 19.88
CA GLY A 113 3.73 -6.18 19.20
C GLY A 113 2.79 -4.98 19.35
N GLU A 114 3.21 -3.91 20.02
CA GLU A 114 2.40 -2.70 20.25
C GLU A 114 2.40 -1.73 19.03
N GLN A 115 3.21 -2.00 18.02
CA GLN A 115 3.17 -1.23 16.78
C GLN A 115 1.80 -1.36 16.10
N GLN A 116 1.26 -0.23 15.72
CA GLN A 116 -0.09 -0.14 15.15
C GLN A 116 -0.07 -0.19 13.62
N ARG A 117 -1.13 -0.76 13.04
CA ARG A 117 -1.38 -0.82 11.60
C ARG A 117 -2.87 -0.68 11.31
N CYS A 118 -3.18 -0.05 10.17
CA CYS A 118 -4.50 -0.11 9.54
C CYS A 118 -4.43 -1.10 8.37
N PHE A 119 -5.54 -1.70 8.02
CA PHE A 119 -5.65 -2.64 6.91
C PHE A 119 -6.82 -2.26 6.01
N SER A 120 -6.59 -2.22 4.71
CA SER A 120 -7.61 -1.97 3.71
C SER A 120 -8.03 -3.28 3.04
N TYR A 121 -9.32 -3.52 2.92
CA TYR A 121 -9.78 -4.66 2.13
C TYR A 121 -9.61 -4.38 0.63
N ILE A 122 -9.30 -5.43 -0.13
CA ILE A 122 -8.97 -5.29 -1.56
C ILE A 122 -10.10 -4.67 -2.38
N ASP A 123 -11.37 -4.99 -2.08
CA ASP A 123 -12.50 -4.49 -2.86
C ASP A 123 -12.67 -2.97 -2.67
N ASP A 124 -12.44 -2.44 -1.46
CA ASP A 124 -12.46 -1.00 -1.19
C ASP A 124 -11.33 -0.29 -1.96
N CYS A 125 -10.15 -0.89 -1.98
CA CYS A 125 -9.03 -0.37 -2.75
C CYS A 125 -9.34 -0.38 -4.26
N LEU A 126 -9.95 -1.45 -4.78
CA LEU A 126 -10.34 -1.55 -6.18
C LEU A 126 -11.40 -0.52 -6.55
N TYR A 127 -12.38 -0.29 -5.66
CA TYR A 127 -13.38 0.77 -5.84
C TYR A 127 -12.71 2.14 -5.99
N CYS A 128 -11.79 2.48 -5.08
CA CYS A 128 -11.03 3.72 -5.14
C CYS A 128 -10.20 3.82 -6.44
N LEU A 129 -9.44 2.79 -6.79
CA LEU A 129 -8.62 2.78 -8.01
C LEU A 129 -9.46 2.97 -9.27
N ASN A 130 -10.65 2.35 -9.33
CA ASN A 130 -11.59 2.54 -10.42
C ASN A 130 -12.07 4.00 -10.50
N ALA A 131 -12.43 4.60 -9.36
CA ALA A 131 -12.81 6.01 -9.31
C ALA A 131 -11.67 6.93 -9.81
N LEU A 132 -10.43 6.69 -9.37
CA LEU A 132 -9.25 7.44 -9.81
C LEU A 132 -8.96 7.31 -11.32
N ALA A 133 -9.34 6.21 -11.93
CA ALA A 133 -9.15 5.99 -13.36
C ALA A 133 -10.13 6.83 -14.21
N PHE A 134 -11.33 7.15 -13.70
CA PHE A 134 -12.40 7.69 -14.54
C PHE A 134 -12.94 9.06 -14.07
N GLN A 135 -12.75 9.47 -12.83
CA GLN A 135 -13.21 10.78 -12.37
C GLN A 135 -12.23 11.90 -12.80
N ASP A 136 -12.77 13.04 -13.29
CA ASP A 136 -11.92 14.11 -13.81
C ASP A 136 -11.36 15.03 -12.72
N ASN A 137 -12.04 15.16 -11.59
CA ASN A 137 -11.65 16.01 -10.46
C ASN A 137 -10.41 15.51 -9.68
N VAL A 138 -9.85 14.36 -10.03
CA VAL A 138 -8.68 13.77 -9.36
C VAL A 138 -7.38 13.88 -10.17
N VAL A 139 -7.46 14.39 -11.39
CA VAL A 139 -6.28 14.49 -12.29
C VAL A 139 -5.18 15.35 -11.64
N GLY A 140 -3.95 14.86 -11.70
CA GLY A 140 -2.77 15.52 -11.14
C GLY A 140 -2.63 15.38 -9.63
N GLN A 141 -3.54 14.69 -8.94
CA GLN A 141 -3.54 14.58 -7.49
C GLN A 141 -2.81 13.34 -6.99
N VAL A 142 -2.39 13.43 -5.73
CA VAL A 142 -1.96 12.31 -4.89
C VAL A 142 -3.10 12.01 -3.93
N ILE A 143 -3.51 10.75 -3.82
CA ILE A 143 -4.65 10.34 -2.99
C ILE A 143 -4.28 9.12 -2.17
N ASN A 144 -4.34 9.24 -0.85
CA ASN A 144 -4.19 8.14 0.08
C ASN A 144 -5.42 7.23 0.00
N ILE A 145 -5.20 5.92 -0.05
CA ILE A 145 -6.26 4.91 0.01
C ILE A 145 -6.06 4.10 1.27
N GLY A 146 -6.94 4.26 2.23
CA GLY A 146 -6.88 3.60 3.53
C GLY A 146 -8.24 3.59 4.21
N PRO A 147 -8.41 2.82 5.29
CA PRO A 147 -9.64 2.82 6.06
C PRO A 147 -9.73 4.07 6.95
N ASP A 148 -10.95 4.45 7.32
CA ASP A 148 -11.25 5.44 8.35
C ASP A 148 -11.30 4.82 9.77
N GLU A 149 -10.96 3.55 9.88
CA GLU A 149 -10.99 2.79 11.12
C GLU A 149 -9.74 3.05 11.96
N GLU A 150 -9.90 2.91 13.28
CA GLU A 150 -8.78 3.02 14.22
C GLU A 150 -7.73 1.92 13.96
N PRO A 151 -6.44 2.27 14.07
CA PRO A 151 -5.38 1.30 13.89
C PRO A 151 -5.40 0.25 15.01
N ILE A 152 -5.04 -0.98 14.67
CA ILE A 152 -4.90 -2.08 15.62
C ILE A 152 -3.44 -2.42 15.88
N THR A 153 -3.11 -2.89 17.09
CA THR A 153 -1.77 -3.41 17.40
C THR A 153 -1.54 -4.75 16.70
N ILE A 154 -0.28 -5.11 16.51
CA ILE A 154 0.08 -6.44 15.98
C ILE A 154 -0.36 -7.55 16.93
N ASN A 155 -0.36 -7.31 18.26
CA ASN A 155 -0.90 -8.24 19.25
C ASN A 155 -2.39 -8.49 19.02
N LYS A 156 -3.21 -7.45 18.88
CA LYS A 156 -4.64 -7.59 18.56
C LYS A 156 -4.90 -8.27 17.22
N LEU A 157 -4.05 -7.99 16.21
CA LEU A 157 -4.13 -8.69 14.94
C LEU A 157 -3.88 -10.20 15.11
N ALA A 158 -2.88 -10.58 15.91
CA ALA A 158 -2.57 -11.98 16.18
C ALA A 158 -3.74 -12.67 16.91
N GLU A 159 -4.36 -12.01 17.89
CA GLU A 159 -5.56 -12.49 18.58
C GLU A 159 -6.74 -12.72 17.60
N ALA A 160 -7.00 -11.74 16.73
CA ALA A 160 -8.05 -11.86 15.72
C ALA A 160 -7.79 -13.04 14.75
N CYS A 161 -6.56 -13.17 14.26
CA CYS A 161 -6.17 -14.29 13.40
C CYS A 161 -6.28 -15.64 14.12
N ALA A 162 -5.94 -15.70 15.41
CA ALA A 162 -6.02 -16.91 16.22
C ALA A 162 -7.48 -17.34 16.42
N ASN A 163 -8.36 -16.40 16.69
CA ASN A 163 -9.80 -16.67 16.85
C ASN A 163 -10.39 -17.25 15.57
N GLU A 164 -10.03 -16.69 14.39
CA GLU A 164 -10.52 -17.18 13.10
C GLU A 164 -9.94 -18.55 12.70
N THR A 165 -8.73 -18.87 13.13
CA THR A 165 -8.07 -20.16 12.82
C THR A 165 -8.29 -21.23 13.89
N GLY A 166 -8.85 -20.88 15.04
CA GLY A 166 -9.02 -21.78 16.18
C GLY A 166 -7.71 -22.15 16.89
N LEU A 167 -6.64 -21.39 16.68
CA LEU A 167 -5.34 -21.61 17.33
C LEU A 167 -5.32 -20.94 18.71
N ASN A 168 -4.91 -21.69 19.73
CA ASN A 168 -4.59 -21.10 21.02
C ASN A 168 -3.22 -20.42 20.98
N LEU A 169 -3.17 -19.11 21.26
CA LEU A 169 -1.90 -18.40 21.38
C LEU A 169 -1.18 -18.82 22.69
N ASN A 170 0.11 -19.05 22.58
CA ASN A 170 0.95 -19.19 23.74
C ASN A 170 1.20 -17.80 24.37
N PRO A 171 1.19 -17.67 25.69
CA PRO A 171 1.46 -16.43 26.39
C PRO A 171 2.89 -15.93 26.14
#